data_3a32ea10a000068a29cb285240f4f022
#
_entry.id   3a32ea10a000068a29cb285240f4f022
#
_cell.length_a   1.000
_cell.length_b   1.000
_cell.length_c   1.000
_cell.angle_alpha   90.00
_cell.angle_beta   90.00
_cell.angle_gamma   90.00
#
_symmetry.space_group_name_H-M   'P 1'
#
loop_
_entity.id
_entity.type
_entity.pdbx_description
1 polymer ?
#
loop_
_entity_poly.entity_id
_entity_poly.type
_entity_poly.pdbx_seq_one_letter_code
_entity_poly.pdbx_strand_id
1 'polypeptide(L)'
;IVKIGTNMAEVLEAAGGIRDGKEAQKLLSGGPMMGMALADLNVPICKNNNALTVLGEDPVALADQQETACLRCGRCMRVCPLGLSPQEMMDAAKRRRFVRYEKKLYGLECIACGSCTYVCPAKRPLMQTFKQTKAEIMNRKRAAQAQQGGAKK
;
A
#
# COMPACT_ATOMS: atom_id res chain seq x y z
N ILE A 1 12.60 23.22 -2.88
CA ILE A 1 11.14 23.45 -2.96
C ILE A 1 10.73 23.25 -4.41
N VAL A 2 9.71 22.39 -4.61
CA VAL A 2 9.19 22.03 -5.94
C VAL A 2 7.74 22.52 -6.05
N LYS A 3 7.36 23.07 -7.20
CA LYS A 3 5.99 23.53 -7.45
C LYS A 3 5.06 22.32 -7.67
N ILE A 4 3.81 22.43 -7.21
CA ILE A 4 2.76 21.46 -7.56
C ILE A 4 2.56 21.49 -9.08
N GLY A 5 2.48 20.32 -9.71
CA GLY A 5 2.38 20.17 -11.15
C GLY A 5 3.71 19.92 -11.88
N THR A 6 4.87 20.11 -11.19
CA THR A 6 6.18 19.74 -11.78
C THR A 6 6.21 18.24 -12.04
N ASN A 7 6.78 17.83 -13.16
CA ASN A 7 6.92 16.42 -13.52
C ASN A 7 7.93 15.72 -12.59
N MET A 8 7.64 14.52 -12.14
CA MET A 8 8.56 13.76 -11.27
C MET A 8 9.89 13.41 -11.95
N ALA A 9 9.91 13.28 -13.28
CA ALA A 9 11.15 13.12 -14.04
C ALA A 9 12.09 14.34 -13.87
N GLU A 10 11.57 15.54 -13.98
CA GLU A 10 12.33 16.79 -13.77
C GLU A 10 12.89 16.88 -12.35
N VAL A 11 12.10 16.43 -11.36
CA VAL A 11 12.54 16.42 -9.95
C VAL A 11 13.67 15.42 -9.72
N LEU A 12 13.60 14.24 -10.35
CA LEU A 12 14.66 13.25 -10.28
C LEU A 12 15.95 13.76 -10.95
N GLU A 13 15.82 14.38 -12.12
CA GLU A 13 16.95 14.97 -12.84
C GLU A 13 17.61 16.08 -12.03
N ALA A 14 16.81 16.98 -11.46
CA ALA A 14 17.31 18.05 -10.59
C ALA A 14 17.98 17.53 -9.30
N ALA A 15 17.62 16.34 -8.86
CA ALA A 15 18.26 15.66 -7.72
C ALA A 15 19.56 14.92 -8.09
N GLY A 16 20.00 14.97 -9.35
CA GLY A 16 21.20 14.32 -9.84
C GLY A 16 20.94 12.99 -10.57
N GLY A 17 19.68 12.66 -10.87
CA GLY A 17 19.32 11.48 -11.65
C GLY A 17 19.53 10.15 -10.92
N ILE A 18 19.61 9.09 -11.69
CA ILE A 18 19.98 7.76 -11.22
C ILE A 18 21.49 7.60 -11.44
N ARG A 19 22.20 7.01 -10.47
CA ARG A 19 23.64 6.80 -10.57
C ARG A 19 24.00 5.96 -11.79
N ASP A 20 25.07 6.32 -12.48
CA ASP A 20 25.57 5.60 -13.65
C ASP A 20 25.72 4.10 -13.38
N GLY A 21 25.27 3.28 -14.33
CA GLY A 21 25.30 1.82 -14.23
C GLY A 21 24.23 1.20 -13.29
N LYS A 22 23.30 2.00 -12.78
CA LYS A 22 22.16 1.52 -12.00
C LYS A 22 20.85 1.69 -12.76
N GLU A 23 20.00 0.68 -12.70
CA GLU A 23 18.62 0.77 -13.19
C GLU A 23 17.64 0.88 -12.02
N ALA A 24 16.59 1.68 -12.22
CA ALA A 24 15.51 1.73 -11.26
C ALA A 24 14.56 0.56 -11.51
N GLN A 25 14.54 -0.41 -10.60
CA GLN A 25 13.56 -1.50 -10.66
C GLN A 25 12.19 -1.08 -10.14
N LYS A 26 12.14 -0.07 -9.25
CA LYS A 26 10.89 0.42 -8.71
C LYS A 26 10.95 1.90 -8.35
N LEU A 27 9.90 2.60 -8.73
CA LEU A 27 9.66 4.00 -8.42
C LEU A 27 8.48 4.11 -7.46
N LEU A 28 8.64 4.88 -6.39
CA LEU A 28 7.59 5.09 -5.40
C LEU A 28 7.35 6.58 -5.18
N SER A 29 6.09 6.99 -5.29
CA SER A 29 5.63 8.27 -4.75
C SER A 29 5.39 8.10 -3.25
N GLY A 30 6.28 8.62 -2.42
CA GLY A 30 6.33 8.46 -0.98
C GLY A 30 7.52 7.62 -0.50
N GLY A 31 7.50 7.26 0.78
CA GLY A 31 8.54 6.44 1.40
C GLY A 31 8.44 4.94 1.06
N PRO A 32 9.47 4.15 1.38
CA PRO A 32 9.56 2.74 0.97
C PRO A 32 8.49 1.83 1.58
N MET A 33 7.93 2.17 2.73
CA MET A 33 6.92 1.33 3.41
C MET A 33 5.49 1.67 3.01
N MET A 34 5.17 2.95 2.78
CA MET A 34 3.80 3.44 2.55
C MET A 34 3.59 4.02 1.16
N GLY A 35 4.65 4.29 0.41
CA GLY A 35 4.62 4.89 -0.91
C GLY A 35 3.82 4.07 -1.91
N MET A 36 3.34 4.74 -2.94
CA MET A 36 2.60 4.14 -4.04
C MET A 36 3.55 3.92 -5.22
N ALA A 37 3.55 2.70 -5.76
CA ALA A 37 4.36 2.40 -6.94
C ALA A 37 3.87 3.21 -8.15
N LEU A 38 4.82 3.74 -8.90
CA LEU A 38 4.58 4.46 -10.15
C LEU A 38 4.95 3.54 -11.33
N ALA A 39 4.17 3.61 -12.40
CA ALA A 39 4.47 2.92 -13.64
C ALA A 39 5.61 3.59 -14.41
N ASP A 40 5.67 4.93 -14.34
CA ASP A 40 6.71 5.75 -14.93
C ASP A 40 6.86 7.07 -14.13
N LEU A 41 7.76 7.93 -14.57
CA LEU A 41 8.02 9.24 -13.96
C LEU A 41 7.22 10.38 -14.59
N ASN A 42 6.44 10.13 -15.63
CA ASN A 42 5.64 11.17 -16.30
C ASN A 42 4.34 11.46 -15.53
N VAL A 43 4.50 11.74 -14.25
CA VAL A 43 3.42 12.01 -13.30
C VAL A 43 3.68 13.34 -12.60
N PRO A 44 2.68 14.24 -12.51
CA PRO A 44 2.88 15.54 -11.84
C PRO A 44 2.95 15.37 -10.31
N ILE A 45 3.74 16.22 -9.67
CA ILE A 45 3.76 16.37 -8.22
C ILE A 45 2.41 16.91 -7.75
N CYS A 46 1.80 16.20 -6.80
CA CYS A 46 0.56 16.58 -6.13
C CYS A 46 0.84 17.07 -4.70
N LYS A 47 -0.17 17.68 -4.08
CA LYS A 47 -0.07 18.23 -2.71
C LYS A 47 0.36 17.21 -1.65
N ASN A 48 0.00 15.94 -1.83
CA ASN A 48 0.28 14.86 -0.90
C ASN A 48 1.59 14.11 -1.19
N ASN A 49 2.36 14.51 -2.19
CA ASN A 49 3.68 13.94 -2.45
C ASN A 49 4.69 14.55 -1.48
N ASN A 50 5.35 13.71 -0.71
CA ASN A 50 6.38 14.10 0.27
C ASN A 50 7.76 13.56 -0.04
N ALA A 51 7.85 12.57 -0.92
CA ALA A 51 9.10 11.96 -1.36
C ALA A 51 8.93 11.28 -2.71
N LEU A 52 10.03 11.15 -3.44
CA LEU A 52 10.21 10.24 -4.57
C LEU A 52 11.32 9.25 -4.18
N THR A 53 10.96 7.98 -4.07
CA THR A 53 11.92 6.92 -3.73
C THR A 53 12.21 6.07 -4.96
N VAL A 54 13.49 5.95 -5.30
CA VAL A 54 13.98 5.11 -6.40
C VAL A 54 14.71 3.92 -5.79
N LEU A 55 14.25 2.71 -6.11
CA LEU A 55 14.83 1.46 -5.62
C LEU A 55 15.56 0.76 -6.76
N GLY A 56 16.83 0.40 -6.53
CA GLY A 56 17.64 -0.43 -7.45
C GLY A 56 17.26 -1.92 -7.41
N GLU A 57 16.58 -2.34 -6.34
CA GLU A 57 15.99 -3.68 -6.21
C GLU A 57 14.54 -3.56 -5.78
N ASP A 58 13.66 -4.42 -6.27
CA ASP A 58 12.28 -4.47 -5.81
C ASP A 58 12.11 -5.51 -4.68
N PRO A 59 12.15 -5.07 -3.41
CA PRO A 59 12.04 -6.00 -2.28
C PRO A 59 10.65 -6.65 -2.19
N VAL A 60 9.63 -6.08 -2.83
CA VAL A 60 8.28 -6.66 -2.87
C VAL A 60 8.24 -7.80 -3.88
N ALA A 61 8.79 -7.62 -5.08
CA ALA A 61 8.89 -8.69 -6.07
C ALA A 61 9.72 -9.86 -5.53
N LEU A 62 10.85 -9.59 -4.87
CA LEU A 62 11.65 -10.62 -4.20
C LEU A 62 10.88 -11.33 -3.09
N ALA A 63 10.06 -10.59 -2.32
CA ALA A 63 9.23 -11.16 -1.26
C ALA A 63 8.10 -12.03 -1.81
N ASP A 64 7.47 -11.61 -2.90
CA ASP A 64 6.40 -12.37 -3.56
C ASP A 64 6.89 -13.72 -4.08
N GLN A 65 8.13 -13.78 -4.57
CA GLN A 65 8.78 -15.04 -4.96
C GLN A 65 9.04 -15.98 -3.77
N GLN A 66 9.07 -15.44 -2.55
CA GLN A 66 9.37 -16.15 -1.31
C GLN A 66 8.17 -16.27 -0.38
N GLU A 67 6.96 -15.83 -0.81
CA GLU A 67 5.77 -15.92 0.04
C GLU A 67 5.50 -17.38 0.42
N THR A 68 5.38 -17.62 1.71
CA THR A 68 5.04 -18.93 2.25
C THR A 68 3.75 -18.87 3.06
N ALA A 69 3.27 -20.05 3.49
CA ALA A 69 2.11 -20.12 4.36
C ALA A 69 2.36 -19.41 5.70
N CYS A 70 1.29 -18.89 6.30
CA CYS A 70 1.38 -18.19 7.58
C CYS A 70 1.85 -19.11 8.69
N LEU A 71 2.98 -18.80 9.33
CA LEU A 71 3.55 -19.55 10.45
C LEU A 71 2.81 -19.34 11.78
N ARG A 72 1.80 -18.46 11.83
CA ARG A 72 1.04 -18.10 13.04
C ARG A 72 1.92 -17.60 14.21
N CYS A 73 3.06 -16.99 13.91
CA CYS A 73 4.05 -16.55 14.91
C CYS A 73 3.65 -15.31 15.72
N GLY A 74 2.56 -14.61 15.34
CA GLY A 74 2.03 -13.43 16.04
C GLY A 74 2.85 -12.14 15.91
N ARG A 75 4.00 -12.12 15.20
CA ARG A 75 4.86 -10.91 15.08
C ARG A 75 4.10 -9.71 14.53
N CYS A 76 3.25 -9.91 13.52
CA CYS A 76 2.46 -8.85 12.89
C CYS A 76 1.44 -8.21 13.86
N MET A 77 0.91 -8.96 14.82
CA MET A 77 0.01 -8.44 15.85
C MET A 77 0.77 -7.59 16.87
N ARG A 78 1.93 -8.07 17.32
CA ARG A 78 2.76 -7.36 18.32
C ARG A 78 3.27 -6.01 17.84
N VAL A 79 3.52 -5.87 16.53
CA VAL A 79 4.07 -4.64 15.95
C VAL A 79 2.97 -3.68 15.47
N CYS A 80 1.70 -4.09 15.51
CA CYS A 80 0.61 -3.24 15.06
C CYS A 80 0.35 -2.09 16.05
N PRO A 81 0.54 -0.81 15.65
CA PRO A 81 0.34 0.32 16.56
C PRO A 81 -1.11 0.51 17.00
N LEU A 82 -2.05 -0.10 16.27
CA LEU A 82 -3.49 -0.03 16.56
C LEU A 82 -4.03 -1.31 17.22
N GLY A 83 -3.16 -2.26 17.58
CA GLY A 83 -3.59 -3.52 18.19
C GLY A 83 -4.46 -4.41 17.31
N LEU A 84 -4.46 -4.20 15.99
CA LEU A 84 -5.25 -5.01 15.05
C LEU A 84 -4.67 -6.43 14.93
N SER A 85 -5.45 -7.34 14.34
CA SER A 85 -5.06 -8.71 14.03
C SER A 85 -4.75 -8.90 12.54
N PRO A 86 -3.53 -8.55 12.04
CA PRO A 86 -3.21 -8.62 10.62
C PRO A 86 -3.31 -10.03 10.04
N GLN A 87 -3.08 -11.07 10.84
CA GLN A 87 -3.23 -12.45 10.41
C GLN A 87 -4.68 -12.77 10.03
N GLU A 88 -5.65 -12.43 10.91
CA GLU A 88 -7.07 -12.68 10.65
C GLU A 88 -7.61 -11.75 9.56
N MET A 89 -7.15 -10.50 9.55
CA MET A 89 -7.48 -9.55 8.48
C MET A 89 -7.07 -10.08 7.11
N MET A 90 -5.88 -10.69 6.99
CA MET A 90 -5.39 -11.29 5.76
C MET A 90 -6.27 -12.48 5.31
N ASP A 91 -6.67 -13.36 6.25
CA ASP A 91 -7.58 -14.45 5.94
C ASP A 91 -8.95 -13.93 5.48
N ALA A 92 -9.51 -12.96 6.18
CA ALA A 92 -10.78 -12.34 5.82
C ALA A 92 -10.71 -11.64 4.45
N ALA A 93 -9.62 -10.96 4.14
CA ALA A 93 -9.38 -10.28 2.87
C ALA A 93 -9.27 -11.29 1.71
N LYS A 94 -8.41 -12.31 1.82
CA LYS A 94 -8.24 -13.36 0.79
C LYS A 94 -9.55 -14.11 0.52
N ARG A 95 -10.38 -14.34 1.54
CA ARG A 95 -11.70 -14.98 1.42
C ARG A 95 -12.84 -14.02 1.10
N ARG A 96 -12.54 -12.74 0.84
CA ARG A 96 -13.53 -11.70 0.54
C ARG A 96 -14.65 -11.56 1.58
N ARG A 97 -14.34 -11.86 2.84
CA ARG A 97 -15.27 -11.74 3.97
C ARG A 97 -15.31 -10.30 4.50
N PHE A 98 -15.77 -9.37 3.66
CA PHE A 98 -15.68 -7.93 3.91
C PHE A 98 -16.43 -7.48 5.17
N VAL A 99 -17.59 -8.06 5.46
CA VAL A 99 -18.34 -7.75 6.69
C VAL A 99 -17.52 -8.11 7.94
N ARG A 100 -16.87 -9.29 7.95
CA ARG A 100 -15.97 -9.69 9.05
C ARG A 100 -14.78 -8.76 9.14
N TYR A 101 -14.14 -8.45 8.00
CA TYR A 101 -12.99 -7.56 7.91
C TYR A 101 -13.30 -6.18 8.51
N GLU A 102 -14.46 -5.60 8.15
CA GLU A 102 -14.89 -4.28 8.62
C GLU A 102 -15.40 -4.31 10.06
N LYS A 103 -16.40 -5.16 10.36
CA LYS A 103 -17.17 -5.10 11.60
C LYS A 103 -16.55 -5.83 12.78
N LYS A 104 -15.79 -6.90 12.53
CA LYS A 104 -15.20 -7.74 13.58
C LYS A 104 -13.71 -7.51 13.77
N LEU A 105 -13.01 -7.20 12.69
CA LEU A 105 -11.55 -7.05 12.72
C LEU A 105 -11.11 -5.59 12.61
N TYR A 106 -12.07 -4.64 12.49
CA TYR A 106 -11.81 -3.20 12.38
C TYR A 106 -10.79 -2.86 11.29
N GLY A 107 -10.79 -3.61 10.18
CA GLY A 107 -9.77 -3.50 9.14
C GLY A 107 -9.76 -2.14 8.43
N LEU A 108 -10.85 -1.37 8.48
CA LEU A 108 -10.90 -0.01 7.95
C LEU A 108 -10.09 0.99 8.78
N GLU A 109 -9.82 0.69 10.05
CA GLU A 109 -8.99 1.54 10.92
C GLU A 109 -7.50 1.40 10.60
N CYS A 110 -7.12 0.40 9.81
CA CYS A 110 -5.72 0.20 9.45
C CYS A 110 -5.13 1.45 8.75
N ILE A 111 -4.05 1.99 9.32
CA ILE A 111 -3.33 3.16 8.79
C ILE A 111 -2.31 2.80 7.69
N ALA A 112 -2.23 1.54 7.30
CA ALA A 112 -1.33 1.04 6.26
C ALA A 112 0.15 1.41 6.48
N CYS A 113 0.64 1.40 7.72
CA CYS A 113 2.02 1.77 8.08
C CYS A 113 3.09 0.79 7.56
N GLY A 114 2.73 -0.42 7.16
CA GLY A 114 3.66 -1.42 6.61
C GLY A 114 4.38 -2.29 7.64
N SER A 115 4.36 -1.94 8.94
CA SER A 115 5.13 -2.65 9.97
C SER A 115 4.85 -4.15 10.02
N CYS A 116 3.59 -4.57 9.86
CA CYS A 116 3.20 -5.98 9.85
C CYS A 116 3.79 -6.75 8.65
N THR A 117 3.90 -6.13 7.48
CA THR A 117 4.55 -6.71 6.30
C THR A 117 6.06 -6.85 6.53
N TYR A 118 6.68 -5.80 7.07
CA TYR A 118 8.12 -5.77 7.33
C TYR A 118 8.58 -6.91 8.25
N VAL A 119 7.87 -7.16 9.36
CA VAL A 119 8.25 -8.19 10.33
C VAL A 119 7.80 -9.60 9.97
N CYS A 120 7.09 -9.78 8.86
CA CYS A 120 6.54 -11.08 8.48
C CYS A 120 7.63 -12.04 7.98
N PRO A 121 7.96 -13.14 8.69
CA PRO A 121 8.97 -14.08 8.22
C PRO A 121 8.50 -14.90 7.01
N ALA A 122 7.19 -15.01 6.81
CA ALA A 122 6.59 -15.67 5.66
C ALA A 122 6.46 -14.75 4.42
N LYS A 123 7.05 -13.56 4.47
CA LYS A 123 7.09 -12.57 3.37
C LYS A 123 5.73 -12.23 2.76
N ARG A 124 4.67 -12.21 3.58
CA ARG A 124 3.30 -11.99 3.09
C ARG A 124 3.02 -10.51 2.86
N PRO A 125 2.39 -10.13 1.73
CA PRO A 125 2.10 -8.73 1.37
C PRO A 125 0.88 -8.17 2.14
N LEU A 126 0.98 -8.15 3.48
CA LEU A 126 -0.14 -7.80 4.36
C LEU A 126 -0.69 -6.40 4.08
N MET A 127 0.18 -5.39 4.08
CA MET A 127 -0.22 -3.99 3.92
C MET A 127 -0.86 -3.73 2.55
N GLN A 128 -0.30 -4.27 1.47
CA GLN A 128 -0.85 -4.12 0.11
C GLN A 128 -2.26 -4.72 0.04
N THR A 129 -2.44 -5.94 0.58
CA THR A 129 -3.74 -6.60 0.65
C THR A 129 -4.76 -5.77 1.43
N PHE A 130 -4.35 -5.16 2.55
CA PHE A 130 -5.25 -4.31 3.34
C PHE A 130 -5.64 -3.03 2.63
N LYS A 131 -4.69 -2.37 1.93
CA LYS A 131 -4.99 -1.20 1.08
C LYS A 131 -6.02 -1.55 0.01
N GLN A 132 -5.81 -2.65 -0.72
CA GLN A 132 -6.72 -3.10 -1.78
C GLN A 132 -8.10 -3.44 -1.21
N THR A 133 -8.16 -4.20 -0.12
CA THR A 133 -9.42 -4.59 0.54
C THR A 133 -10.19 -3.36 1.03
N LYS A 134 -9.50 -2.40 1.66
CA LYS A 134 -10.09 -1.13 2.10
C LYS A 134 -10.67 -0.35 0.93
N ALA A 135 -9.92 -0.21 -0.16
CA ALA A 135 -10.37 0.47 -1.37
C ALA A 135 -11.61 -0.21 -1.97
N GLU A 136 -11.61 -1.54 -2.05
CA GLU A 136 -12.76 -2.31 -2.57
C GLU A 136 -14.02 -2.09 -1.70
N ILE A 137 -13.90 -2.18 -0.38
CA ILE A 137 -15.03 -1.92 0.54
C ILE A 137 -15.56 -0.49 0.38
N MET A 138 -14.67 0.50 0.31
CA MET A 138 -15.06 1.90 0.15
C MET A 138 -15.74 2.16 -1.20
N ASN A 139 -15.24 1.56 -2.28
CA ASN A 139 -15.87 1.68 -3.61
C ASN A 139 -17.27 1.04 -3.62
N ARG A 140 -17.45 -0.13 -3.01
CA ARG A 140 -18.77 -0.76 -2.86
C ARG A 140 -19.75 0.11 -2.09
N LYS A 141 -19.30 0.74 -0.99
CA LYS A 141 -20.13 1.67 -0.23
C LYS A 141 -20.55 2.89 -1.04
N ARG A 142 -19.61 3.49 -1.79
CA ARG A 142 -19.90 4.63 -2.68
C ARG A 142 -20.91 4.26 -3.77
N ALA A 143 -20.74 3.10 -4.41
CA ALA A 143 -21.67 2.61 -5.43
C ALA A 143 -23.08 2.39 -4.85
N ALA A 144 -23.20 1.79 -3.67
CA ALA A 144 -24.49 1.59 -3.00
C ALA A 144 -25.16 2.92 -2.64
N GLN A 145 -24.41 3.91 -2.17
CA GLN A 145 -24.92 5.25 -1.87
C GLN A 145 -25.41 5.99 -3.13
N ALA A 146 -24.67 5.88 -4.23
CA ALA A 146 -25.06 6.48 -5.50
C ALA A 146 -26.38 5.91 -6.03
N GLN A 147 -26.60 4.60 -5.92
CA GLN A 147 -27.86 3.94 -6.30
C GLN A 147 -29.04 4.38 -5.43
N GLN A 148 -28.84 4.59 -4.14
CA GLN A 148 -29.91 5.07 -3.23
C GLN A 148 -30.24 6.56 -3.44
N GLY A 149 -29.26 7.37 -3.83
CA GLY A 149 -29.47 8.80 -4.13
C GLY A 149 -30.19 9.05 -5.46
N GLY A 150 -30.05 8.14 -6.44
CA GLY A 150 -30.78 8.20 -7.73
C GLY A 150 -32.26 7.82 -7.65
N ALA A 151 -32.67 7.08 -6.63
CA ALA A 151 -34.06 6.65 -6.44
C ALA A 151 -34.95 7.68 -5.70
N LYS A 152 -34.40 8.84 -5.33
CA LYS A 152 -35.11 9.93 -4.62
C LYS A 152 -35.33 11.18 -5.47
N LYS A 153 -35.20 11.09 -6.79
CA LYS A 153 -35.58 12.19 -7.70
C LYS A 153 -36.81 11.83 -8.51
#